data_c38fa926017d8303031e529564f6d66b
#
_entry.id   c38fa926017d8303031e529564f6d66b
#
_cell.length_a   1.000
_cell.length_b   1.000
_cell.length_c   1.000
_cell.angle_alpha   90.00
_cell.angle_beta   90.00
_cell.angle_gamma   90.00
#
_symmetry.space_group_name_H-M   'P 1'
#
loop_
_entity.id
_entity.type
_entity.pdbx_description
1 polymer ?
#
loop_
_entity_poly.entity_id
_entity_poly.type
_entity_poly.pdbx_seq_one_letter_code
_entity_poly.pdbx_strand_id
1 'polypeptide(L)'
;MKRSIPALVAAALVAATLTTSTASATPVRHPKPVVTCEFTPTPENPAAKPVRIPSAKARAKGTVDVFFVTNYGPFVVRMDRANAPCGVHNFVHLVKSRFYDSTQCFRLTNSARLGVLQCGDIYRQEEGGPGYKFPDEVTGQETYPRGTVAYGNQGPGTNGSEFFVVHSFANIAPNYTVLGHVIAGMSTFDRMVAAGIADPDQDGPPVKPIRIYKVWSR
;
A
#
# COMPACT_ATOMS: atom_id res chain seq x y z
N MET A 1 12.39 -71.16 -78.63
CA MET A 1 12.67 -69.80 -78.26
C MET A 1 11.56 -69.36 -77.32
N LYS A 2 11.85 -69.37 -76.00
CA LYS A 2 10.89 -68.98 -74.92
C LYS A 2 11.24 -67.58 -74.38
N ARG A 3 10.39 -66.63 -74.53
CA ARG A 3 10.55 -65.27 -73.99
C ARG A 3 9.88 -65.25 -72.60
N SER A 4 10.72 -64.94 -71.59
CA SER A 4 10.33 -64.73 -70.26
C SER A 4 9.95 -63.23 -70.09
N ILE A 5 8.82 -62.97 -69.47
CA ILE A 5 8.34 -61.65 -69.05
C ILE A 5 8.68 -61.43 -67.59
N PRO A 6 9.30 -60.35 -67.14
CA PRO A 6 9.52 -60.07 -65.72
C PRO A 6 8.25 -59.39 -65.10
N ALA A 7 7.89 -59.91 -63.95
CA ALA A 7 6.82 -59.35 -63.11
C ALA A 7 7.35 -58.12 -62.35
N LEU A 8 6.66 -56.99 -62.46
CA LEU A 8 6.86 -55.78 -61.70
C LEU A 8 6.15 -55.93 -60.33
N VAL A 9 6.93 -55.93 -59.26
CA VAL A 9 6.38 -55.83 -57.90
C VAL A 9 6.26 -54.35 -57.53
N ALA A 10 5.02 -53.87 -57.39
CA ALA A 10 4.76 -52.52 -56.89
C ALA A 10 4.79 -52.53 -55.36
N ALA A 11 5.78 -51.88 -54.77
CA ALA A 11 5.83 -51.65 -53.31
C ALA A 11 5.00 -50.42 -52.93
N ALA A 12 3.90 -50.62 -52.24
CA ALA A 12 3.10 -49.52 -51.67
C ALA A 12 3.71 -49.03 -50.36
N LEU A 13 4.24 -47.79 -50.39
CA LEU A 13 4.67 -47.06 -49.19
C LEU A 13 3.46 -46.48 -48.45
N VAL A 14 3.12 -47.04 -47.30
CA VAL A 14 2.17 -46.44 -46.37
C VAL A 14 2.86 -45.39 -45.52
N ALA A 15 2.63 -44.12 -45.80
CA ALA A 15 3.09 -43.00 -44.98
C ALA A 15 2.17 -42.86 -43.77
N ALA A 16 2.65 -43.25 -42.57
CA ALA A 16 1.95 -43.00 -41.32
C ALA A 16 2.18 -41.54 -40.88
N THR A 17 1.16 -40.70 -40.98
CA THR A 17 1.16 -39.34 -40.45
C THR A 17 0.98 -39.38 -38.95
N LEU A 18 2.05 -39.14 -38.18
CA LEU A 18 1.98 -38.90 -36.73
C LEU A 18 1.40 -37.50 -36.46
N THR A 19 0.12 -37.44 -36.07
CA THR A 19 -0.48 -36.19 -35.58
C THR A 19 -0.06 -35.98 -34.12
N THR A 20 0.89 -35.07 -33.87
CA THR A 20 1.27 -34.63 -32.54
C THR A 20 0.16 -33.68 -32.02
N SER A 21 -0.69 -34.19 -31.13
CA SER A 21 -1.62 -33.36 -30.36
C SER A 21 -0.85 -32.54 -29.33
N THR A 22 -0.67 -31.25 -29.58
CA THR A 22 -0.17 -30.30 -28.57
C THR A 22 -1.29 -30.06 -27.57
N ALA A 23 -1.21 -30.70 -26.40
CA ALA A 23 -2.07 -30.38 -25.28
C ALA A 23 -1.73 -28.98 -24.76
N SER A 24 -2.60 -27.99 -25.00
CA SER A 24 -2.50 -26.65 -24.40
C SER A 24 -2.72 -26.79 -22.90
N ALA A 25 -1.65 -26.72 -22.14
CA ALA A 25 -1.72 -26.64 -20.69
C ALA A 25 -2.37 -25.32 -20.29
N THR A 26 -3.59 -25.35 -19.77
CA THR A 26 -4.26 -24.19 -19.16
C THR A 26 -3.40 -23.73 -17.95
N PRO A 27 -3.02 -22.44 -17.87
CA PRO A 27 -2.22 -21.97 -16.75
C PRO A 27 -2.98 -22.16 -15.44
N VAL A 28 -2.45 -22.98 -14.53
CA VAL A 28 -2.98 -23.17 -13.18
C VAL A 28 -2.84 -21.83 -12.46
N ARG A 29 -3.94 -21.11 -12.25
CA ARG A 29 -3.98 -19.90 -11.42
C ARG A 29 -3.83 -20.33 -9.96
N HIS A 30 -2.61 -20.26 -9.43
CA HIS A 30 -2.41 -20.37 -8.00
C HIS A 30 -3.18 -19.25 -7.29
N PRO A 31 -4.00 -19.54 -6.27
CA PRO A 31 -4.66 -18.50 -5.49
C PRO A 31 -3.60 -17.58 -4.90
N LYS A 32 -3.81 -16.27 -5.01
CA LYS A 32 -2.91 -15.30 -4.35
C LYS A 32 -3.02 -15.51 -2.85
N PRO A 33 -1.91 -15.58 -2.10
CA PRO A 33 -1.96 -15.78 -0.66
C PRO A 33 -2.82 -14.69 -0.01
N VAL A 34 -3.70 -15.11 0.86
CA VAL A 34 -4.67 -14.27 1.58
C VAL A 34 -4.48 -14.52 3.08
N VAL A 35 -4.51 -13.47 3.87
CA VAL A 35 -4.53 -13.52 5.34
C VAL A 35 -5.87 -13.04 5.86
N THR A 36 -6.18 -13.38 7.10
CA THR A 36 -7.36 -12.87 7.82
C THR A 36 -6.93 -11.74 8.74
N CYS A 37 -7.56 -10.57 8.57
CA CYS A 37 -7.36 -9.38 9.39
C CYS A 37 -8.48 -9.25 10.41
N GLU A 38 -8.15 -8.70 11.55
CA GLU A 38 -9.09 -8.38 12.61
C GLU A 38 -9.29 -6.86 12.66
N PHE A 39 -10.54 -6.41 12.55
CA PHE A 39 -10.94 -5.00 12.68
C PHE A 39 -11.97 -4.89 13.79
N THR A 40 -11.63 -4.18 14.86
CA THR A 40 -12.48 -4.00 16.05
C THR A 40 -13.19 -2.65 15.99
N PRO A 41 -14.52 -2.59 16.00
CA PRO A 41 -15.26 -1.33 16.09
C PRO A 41 -14.86 -0.51 17.33
N THR A 42 -14.89 0.81 17.20
CA THR A 42 -14.70 1.77 18.30
C THR A 42 -15.93 2.67 18.44
N PRO A 43 -17.03 2.19 19.05
CA PRO A 43 -18.27 2.96 19.17
C PRO A 43 -18.09 4.28 19.92
N GLU A 44 -17.15 4.32 20.86
CA GLU A 44 -16.75 5.51 21.62
C GLU A 44 -16.02 6.57 20.78
N ASN A 45 -15.47 6.15 19.63
CA ASN A 45 -14.79 7.01 18.68
C ASN A 45 -15.30 6.69 17.25
N PRO A 46 -16.50 7.16 16.89
CA PRO A 46 -17.14 6.82 15.63
C PRO A 46 -16.40 7.39 14.43
N ALA A 47 -16.65 6.80 13.25
CA ALA A 47 -16.02 7.23 12.00
C ALA A 47 -16.27 8.71 11.70
N ALA A 48 -15.20 9.46 11.48
CA ALA A 48 -15.24 10.89 11.14
C ALA A 48 -15.83 11.17 9.74
N LYS A 49 -15.78 10.19 8.86
CA LYS A 49 -16.40 10.20 7.53
C LYS A 49 -17.11 8.87 7.29
N PRO A 50 -18.16 8.82 6.48
CA PRO A 50 -18.85 7.58 6.16
C PRO A 50 -17.90 6.54 5.57
N VAL A 51 -17.61 5.50 6.33
CA VAL A 51 -16.78 4.37 5.91
C VAL A 51 -17.25 3.10 6.63
N ARG A 52 -17.25 1.97 5.92
CA ARG A 52 -17.53 0.67 6.52
C ARG A 52 -16.23 0.04 7.00
N ILE A 53 -16.34 -0.90 7.93
CA ILE A 53 -15.22 -1.76 8.32
C ILE A 53 -14.78 -2.58 7.09
N PRO A 54 -13.48 -2.71 6.80
CA PRO A 54 -12.98 -3.50 5.69
C PRO A 54 -13.35 -4.99 5.82
N SER A 55 -13.35 -5.71 4.71
CA SER A 55 -13.46 -7.17 4.78
C SER A 55 -12.29 -7.79 5.53
N ALA A 56 -12.53 -8.88 6.25
CA ALA A 56 -11.48 -9.56 7.02
C ALA A 56 -10.40 -10.21 6.14
N LYS A 57 -10.62 -10.43 4.84
CA LYS A 57 -9.66 -11.10 3.95
C LYS A 57 -8.83 -10.09 3.16
N ALA A 58 -7.52 -10.12 3.38
CA ALA A 58 -6.54 -9.26 2.74
C ALA A 58 -5.57 -10.04 1.86
N ARG A 59 -5.16 -9.45 0.75
CA ARG A 59 -4.07 -9.98 -0.09
C ARG A 59 -2.74 -9.81 0.63
N ALA A 60 -1.94 -10.87 0.70
CA ALA A 60 -0.63 -10.90 1.36
C ALA A 60 0.55 -10.92 0.37
N LYS A 61 0.35 -10.54 -0.90
CA LYS A 61 1.41 -10.43 -1.92
C LYS A 61 1.15 -9.30 -2.91
N GLY A 62 2.27 -8.80 -3.46
CA GLY A 62 2.29 -7.75 -4.48
C GLY A 62 2.19 -6.36 -3.86
N THR A 63 2.34 -5.37 -4.70
CA THR A 63 2.32 -3.96 -4.32
C THR A 63 1.05 -3.26 -4.81
N VAL A 64 0.83 -2.06 -4.33
CA VAL A 64 -0.17 -1.12 -4.83
C VAL A 64 0.41 0.29 -4.77
N ASP A 65 0.28 1.04 -5.84
CA ASP A 65 0.68 2.43 -5.88
C ASP A 65 -0.50 3.32 -5.47
N VAL A 66 -0.24 4.21 -4.51
CA VAL A 66 -1.20 5.19 -4.00
C VAL A 66 -0.71 6.58 -4.35
N PHE A 67 -1.56 7.33 -5.03
CA PHE A 67 -1.28 8.65 -5.57
C PHE A 67 -1.95 9.72 -4.71
N PHE A 68 -1.20 10.71 -4.30
CA PHE A 68 -1.67 11.85 -3.52
C PHE A 68 -1.52 13.14 -4.31
N VAL A 69 -2.54 14.00 -4.24
CA VAL A 69 -2.49 15.38 -4.73
C VAL A 69 -2.66 16.31 -3.55
N THR A 70 -1.66 17.16 -3.32
CA THR A 70 -1.67 18.16 -2.23
C THR A 70 -1.50 19.57 -2.76
N ASN A 71 -1.71 20.56 -1.90
CA ASN A 71 -1.43 21.97 -2.23
C ASN A 71 0.08 22.28 -2.38
N TYR A 72 0.97 21.35 -2.01
CA TYR A 72 2.42 21.46 -2.20
C TYR A 72 2.93 20.66 -3.41
N GLY A 73 2.07 19.89 -4.05
CA GLY A 73 2.37 19.05 -5.20
C GLY A 73 1.99 17.57 -4.97
N PRO A 74 2.11 16.74 -6.01
CA PRO A 74 1.81 15.33 -5.92
C PRO A 74 2.96 14.51 -5.32
N PHE A 75 2.61 13.33 -4.79
CA PHE A 75 3.56 12.27 -4.48
C PHE A 75 2.92 10.90 -4.65
N VAL A 76 3.74 9.86 -4.78
CA VAL A 76 3.29 8.47 -4.98
C VAL A 76 3.96 7.57 -3.96
N VAL A 77 3.16 6.75 -3.31
CA VAL A 77 3.61 5.72 -2.36
C VAL A 77 3.41 4.35 -2.95
N ARG A 78 4.44 3.53 -2.99
CA ARG A 78 4.32 2.09 -3.25
C ARG A 78 4.18 1.35 -1.94
N MET A 79 3.03 0.72 -1.74
CA MET A 79 2.73 -0.07 -0.55
C MET A 79 2.95 -1.55 -0.81
N ASP A 80 3.52 -2.26 0.16
CA ASP A 80 3.88 -3.68 0.08
C ASP A 80 2.93 -4.53 0.94
N ARG A 81 2.11 -5.33 0.27
CA ARG A 81 1.17 -6.25 0.92
C ARG A 81 1.83 -7.44 1.60
N ALA A 82 3.08 -7.76 1.26
CA ALA A 82 3.79 -8.84 1.95
C ALA A 82 4.27 -8.39 3.33
N ASN A 83 4.63 -7.11 3.45
CA ASN A 83 5.10 -6.53 4.70
C ASN A 83 3.94 -6.23 5.67
N ALA A 84 2.86 -5.66 5.18
CA ALA A 84 1.71 -5.26 6.00
C ALA A 84 0.39 -5.55 5.26
N PRO A 85 -0.02 -6.82 5.14
CA PRO A 85 -1.21 -7.18 4.38
C PRO A 85 -2.49 -6.52 4.90
N CYS A 86 -2.71 -6.49 6.21
CA CYS A 86 -3.90 -5.88 6.81
C CYS A 86 -3.84 -4.35 6.78
N GLY A 87 -2.67 -3.77 7.05
CA GLY A 87 -2.44 -2.33 6.96
C GLY A 87 -2.66 -1.80 5.54
N VAL A 88 -2.06 -2.45 4.54
CA VAL A 88 -2.25 -2.04 3.14
C VAL A 88 -3.70 -2.27 2.68
N HIS A 89 -4.35 -3.36 3.14
CA HIS A 89 -5.76 -3.60 2.84
C HIS A 89 -6.66 -2.50 3.40
N ASN A 90 -6.45 -2.12 4.68
CA ASN A 90 -7.16 -1.02 5.31
C ASN A 90 -6.91 0.31 4.58
N PHE A 91 -5.64 0.64 4.31
CA PHE A 91 -5.30 1.90 3.65
C PHE A 91 -5.99 2.03 2.28
N VAL A 92 -5.93 0.99 1.46
CA VAL A 92 -6.60 0.95 0.15
C VAL A 92 -8.12 1.02 0.28
N HIS A 93 -8.71 0.42 1.33
CA HIS A 93 -10.13 0.53 1.64
C HIS A 93 -10.53 1.98 1.94
N LEU A 94 -9.77 2.67 2.80
CA LEU A 94 -9.98 4.08 3.13
C LEU A 94 -9.82 4.99 1.90
N VAL A 95 -8.81 4.74 1.05
CA VAL A 95 -8.62 5.45 -0.22
C VAL A 95 -9.83 5.29 -1.14
N LYS A 96 -10.33 4.06 -1.33
CA LYS A 96 -11.52 3.78 -2.16
C LYS A 96 -12.79 4.41 -1.60
N SER A 97 -12.87 4.53 -0.28
CA SER A 97 -13.97 5.22 0.42
C SER A 97 -13.82 6.75 0.42
N ARG A 98 -12.78 7.30 -0.23
CA ARG A 98 -12.47 8.73 -0.26
C ARG A 98 -12.26 9.33 1.13
N PHE A 99 -11.83 8.52 2.09
CA PHE A 99 -11.67 8.96 3.47
C PHE A 99 -10.64 10.09 3.58
N TYR A 100 -9.54 10.02 2.83
CA TYR A 100 -8.47 11.01 2.82
C TYR A 100 -8.71 12.20 1.90
N ASP A 101 -9.72 12.16 1.02
CA ASP A 101 -10.02 13.26 0.10
C ASP A 101 -10.48 14.51 0.88
N SER A 102 -9.97 15.68 0.49
CA SER A 102 -10.29 16.98 1.11
C SER A 102 -9.99 17.01 2.62
N THR A 103 -8.85 16.44 3.04
CA THR A 103 -8.37 16.44 4.43
C THR A 103 -7.14 17.31 4.61
N GLN A 104 -6.68 17.42 5.85
CA GLN A 104 -5.51 18.21 6.23
C GLN A 104 -4.57 17.35 7.07
N CYS A 105 -3.26 17.58 6.97
CA CYS A 105 -2.26 17.01 7.85
C CYS A 105 -1.99 18.01 8.98
N PHE A 106 -2.09 17.57 10.21
CA PHE A 106 -2.09 18.46 11.39
C PHE A 106 -0.74 18.54 12.11
N ARG A 107 0.18 17.60 11.84
CA ARG A 107 1.48 17.59 12.48
C ARG A 107 2.60 17.45 11.43
N LEU A 108 3.58 18.34 11.55
CA LEU A 108 4.85 18.28 10.82
C LEU A 108 5.96 18.40 11.85
N THR A 109 6.96 17.51 11.79
CA THR A 109 8.12 17.56 12.68
C THR A 109 9.39 17.72 11.87
N ASN A 110 10.36 18.46 12.37
CA ASN A 110 11.71 18.60 11.79
C ASN A 110 12.75 18.79 12.91
N SER A 111 12.59 18.02 13.99
CA SER A 111 13.48 18.04 15.13
C SER A 111 14.72 17.17 14.88
N ALA A 112 15.72 17.27 15.77
CA ALA A 112 16.93 16.43 15.70
C ALA A 112 16.66 14.92 15.87
N ARG A 113 15.45 14.52 16.24
CA ARG A 113 15.05 13.12 16.47
C ARG A 113 14.06 12.61 15.43
N LEU A 114 13.19 13.48 14.95
CA LEU A 114 12.03 13.08 14.16
C LEU A 114 11.76 14.09 13.05
N GLY A 115 11.74 13.63 11.81
CA GLY A 115 11.39 14.39 10.63
C GLY A 115 10.28 13.70 9.84
N VAL A 116 9.03 13.91 10.25
CA VAL A 116 7.84 13.28 9.64
C VAL A 116 6.73 14.28 9.35
N LEU A 117 5.92 13.96 8.34
CA LEU A 117 4.59 14.52 8.15
C LEU A 117 3.57 13.48 8.60
N GLN A 118 2.68 13.82 9.53
CA GLN A 118 1.59 12.97 10.03
C GLN A 118 0.25 13.46 9.50
N CYS A 119 -0.54 12.55 8.96
CA CYS A 119 -1.83 12.78 8.32
C CYS A 119 -2.80 11.64 8.64
N GLY A 120 -4.05 11.80 8.19
CA GLY A 120 -5.05 10.74 8.29
C GLY A 120 -6.08 10.95 9.40
N ASP A 121 -5.80 11.88 10.28
CA ASP A 121 -6.77 12.41 11.23
C ASP A 121 -7.68 13.40 10.50
N ILE A 122 -8.97 13.37 10.76
CA ILE A 122 -9.94 14.16 9.99
C ILE A 122 -10.27 15.48 10.68
N TYR A 123 -10.35 15.50 12.00
CA TYR A 123 -10.74 16.69 12.76
C TYR A 123 -9.53 17.52 13.20
N ARG A 124 -8.56 16.90 13.81
CA ARG A 124 -7.29 17.46 14.26
C ARG A 124 -6.34 16.31 14.60
N GLN A 125 -5.09 16.62 14.94
CA GLN A 125 -4.10 15.63 15.34
C GLN A 125 -4.70 14.64 16.37
N GLU A 126 -4.54 13.35 16.11
CA GLU A 126 -4.99 12.22 16.92
C GLU A 126 -6.51 12.10 17.08
N GLU A 127 -7.31 12.81 16.27
CA GLU A 127 -8.76 12.76 16.30
C GLU A 127 -9.39 12.61 14.93
N GLY A 128 -10.45 11.81 14.84
CA GLY A 128 -11.22 11.65 13.62
C GLY A 128 -10.82 10.43 12.80
N GLY A 129 -10.70 9.29 13.44
CA GLY A 129 -10.43 8.00 12.84
C GLY A 129 -11.58 7.38 12.06
N PRO A 130 -11.44 6.13 11.60
CA PRO A 130 -12.42 5.43 10.75
C PRO A 130 -13.51 4.70 11.53
N GLY A 131 -13.56 4.81 12.88
CA GLY A 131 -14.56 4.14 13.74
C GLY A 131 -14.24 2.67 14.03
N TYR A 132 -13.02 2.27 13.78
CA TYR A 132 -12.48 0.95 14.11
C TYR A 132 -10.95 1.02 14.22
N LYS A 133 -10.38 0.00 14.87
CA LYS A 133 -8.94 -0.18 15.03
C LYS A 133 -8.52 -1.61 14.65
N PHE A 134 -7.22 -1.83 14.43
CA PHE A 134 -6.66 -3.14 14.11
C PHE A 134 -5.21 -3.29 14.63
N PRO A 135 -4.74 -4.54 14.81
CA PRO A 135 -3.40 -4.83 15.35
C PRO A 135 -2.26 -4.31 14.47
N ASP A 136 -1.10 -4.10 15.10
CA ASP A 136 0.15 -3.79 14.41
C ASP A 136 0.68 -5.01 13.65
N GLU A 137 1.33 -4.75 12.52
CA GLU A 137 2.08 -5.73 11.74
C GLU A 137 3.56 -5.34 11.80
N VAL A 138 4.19 -5.65 12.92
CA VAL A 138 5.60 -5.33 13.22
C VAL A 138 6.37 -6.57 13.65
N THR A 139 7.67 -6.58 13.37
CA THR A 139 8.63 -7.63 13.75
C THR A 139 9.50 -7.22 14.93
N GLY A 140 9.50 -5.93 15.28
CA GLY A 140 10.40 -5.32 16.27
C GLY A 140 11.77 -4.94 15.70
N GLN A 141 11.94 -5.02 14.38
CA GLN A 141 13.18 -4.67 13.67
C GLN A 141 12.96 -3.57 12.61
N GLU A 142 11.81 -2.92 12.64
CA GLU A 142 11.45 -1.87 11.68
C GLU A 142 12.43 -0.71 11.79
N THR A 143 12.79 -0.18 10.63
CA THR A 143 13.55 1.06 10.48
C THR A 143 12.75 2.03 9.62
N TYR A 144 12.94 3.32 9.86
CA TYR A 144 12.14 4.35 9.22
C TYR A 144 13.04 5.38 8.49
N PRO A 145 13.74 4.94 7.43
CA PRO A 145 14.55 5.87 6.62
C PRO A 145 13.66 6.86 5.86
N ARG A 146 14.29 7.90 5.29
CA ARG A 146 13.60 8.87 4.42
C ARG A 146 12.77 8.16 3.34
N GLY A 147 11.53 8.57 3.18
CA GLY A 147 10.56 8.01 2.25
C GLY A 147 9.69 6.91 2.83
N THR A 148 9.97 6.39 4.03
CA THR A 148 9.10 5.40 4.68
C THR A 148 7.71 5.99 4.94
N VAL A 149 6.69 5.19 4.65
CA VAL A 149 5.29 5.45 5.01
C VAL A 149 4.82 4.36 5.97
N ALA A 150 4.37 4.76 7.15
CA ALA A 150 3.91 3.85 8.19
C ALA A 150 2.64 4.36 8.86
N TYR A 151 1.90 3.48 9.55
CA TYR A 151 0.79 3.89 10.40
C TYR A 151 1.29 4.69 11.61
N GLY A 152 0.55 5.76 11.97
CA GLY A 152 0.56 6.32 13.30
C GLY A 152 -0.45 5.59 14.17
N ASN A 153 -0.21 5.52 15.47
CA ASN A 153 -1.11 4.91 16.43
C ASN A 153 -0.94 5.54 17.83
N GLN A 154 -1.90 5.30 18.70
CA GLN A 154 -1.91 5.76 20.10
C GLN A 154 -1.55 4.63 21.07
N GLY A 155 -0.67 3.74 20.67
CA GLY A 155 -0.25 2.55 21.40
C GLY A 155 -0.55 1.26 20.64
N PRO A 156 -0.08 0.13 21.15
CA PRO A 156 -0.20 -1.16 20.47
C PRO A 156 -1.64 -1.51 20.11
N GLY A 157 -1.86 -1.96 18.86
CA GLY A 157 -3.17 -2.41 18.37
C GLY A 157 -4.19 -1.31 18.13
N THR A 158 -3.76 -0.05 17.99
CA THR A 158 -4.65 1.10 17.76
C THR A 158 -4.51 1.71 16.36
N ASN A 159 -4.01 0.97 15.38
CA ASN A 159 -3.98 1.43 14.00
C ASN A 159 -5.40 1.77 13.52
N GLY A 160 -5.53 2.87 12.79
CA GLY A 160 -6.81 3.35 12.24
C GLY A 160 -6.64 3.93 10.85
N SER A 161 -6.72 5.26 10.76
CA SER A 161 -6.49 6.02 9.52
C SER A 161 -5.21 6.86 9.54
N GLU A 162 -4.65 7.12 10.71
CA GLU A 162 -3.47 7.93 10.89
C GLU A 162 -2.24 7.28 10.25
N PHE A 163 -1.46 8.07 9.51
CA PHE A 163 -0.20 7.61 8.90
C PHE A 163 0.83 8.74 8.91
N PHE A 164 2.10 8.37 8.85
CA PHE A 164 3.16 9.33 8.69
C PHE A 164 4.08 9.00 7.50
N VAL A 165 4.70 10.03 6.97
CA VAL A 165 5.74 9.95 5.93
C VAL A 165 7.03 10.52 6.49
N VAL A 166 8.09 9.74 6.47
CA VAL A 166 9.43 10.19 6.91
C VAL A 166 10.04 11.06 5.81
N HIS A 167 10.15 12.35 6.04
CA HIS A 167 10.74 13.26 5.08
C HIS A 167 12.27 13.42 5.22
N SER A 168 12.82 13.07 6.37
CA SER A 168 14.27 13.08 6.61
C SER A 168 14.72 11.78 7.31
N PHE A 169 14.42 11.63 8.58
CA PHE A 169 14.70 10.43 9.37
C PHE A 169 13.69 10.30 10.52
N ALA A 170 13.60 9.11 11.10
CA ALA A 170 12.84 8.89 12.33
C ALA A 170 13.59 7.91 13.23
N ASN A 171 14.11 8.44 14.37
CA ASN A 171 14.76 7.64 15.40
C ASN A 171 13.72 7.32 16.50
N ILE A 172 12.85 6.39 16.21
CA ILE A 172 11.74 5.94 17.05
C ILE A 172 11.78 4.41 17.21
N ALA A 173 11.08 3.90 18.22
CA ALA A 173 10.99 2.47 18.45
C ALA A 173 10.31 1.75 17.29
N PRO A 174 10.63 0.47 17.01
CA PRO A 174 10.10 -0.31 15.88
C PRO A 174 8.68 -0.82 16.15
N ASN A 175 7.75 0.10 16.49
CA ASN A 175 6.38 -0.21 16.91
C ASN A 175 5.31 0.22 15.88
N TYR A 176 5.74 0.72 14.72
CA TYR A 176 4.84 1.27 13.72
C TYR A 176 4.83 0.43 12.45
N THR A 177 3.65 -0.02 12.03
CA THR A 177 3.46 -0.83 10.84
C THR A 177 3.90 -0.10 9.57
N VAL A 178 4.97 -0.58 8.91
CA VAL A 178 5.47 0.00 7.66
C VAL A 178 4.60 -0.46 6.49
N LEU A 179 3.95 0.51 5.83
CA LEU A 179 3.09 0.28 4.66
C LEU A 179 3.89 0.19 3.36
N GLY A 180 4.98 0.95 3.24
CA GLY A 180 5.78 1.05 2.03
C GLY A 180 6.63 2.32 1.98
N HIS A 181 6.91 2.78 0.75
CA HIS A 181 7.81 3.91 0.52
C HIS A 181 7.32 4.87 -0.56
N VAL A 182 7.66 6.14 -0.40
CA VAL A 182 7.47 7.16 -1.45
C VAL A 182 8.41 6.84 -2.61
N ILE A 183 7.84 6.60 -3.79
CA ILE A 183 8.58 6.28 -5.03
C ILE A 183 8.68 7.48 -5.99
N ALA A 184 7.89 8.52 -5.75
CA ALA A 184 7.95 9.78 -6.51
C ALA A 184 7.44 10.94 -5.67
N GLY A 185 7.99 12.13 -5.87
CA GLY A 185 7.51 13.35 -5.24
C GLY A 185 8.09 13.66 -3.85
N MET A 186 9.27 13.12 -3.47
CA MET A 186 9.93 13.48 -2.20
C MET A 186 10.19 14.98 -2.06
N SER A 187 10.42 15.70 -3.16
CA SER A 187 10.55 17.16 -3.13
C SER A 187 9.28 17.91 -2.69
N THR A 188 8.12 17.25 -2.72
CA THR A 188 6.88 17.80 -2.17
C THR A 188 7.01 17.99 -0.65
N PHE A 189 7.59 17.01 0.04
CA PHE A 189 7.85 17.10 1.48
C PHE A 189 8.91 18.15 1.80
N ASP A 190 9.95 18.28 0.99
CA ASP A 190 10.97 19.34 1.17
C ASP A 190 10.34 20.73 1.11
N ARG A 191 9.36 20.95 0.21
CA ARG A 191 8.59 22.21 0.15
C ARG A 191 7.68 22.42 1.36
N MET A 192 7.07 21.34 1.90
CA MET A 192 6.26 21.42 3.11
C MET A 192 7.09 21.85 4.31
N VAL A 193 8.26 21.22 4.49
CA VAL A 193 9.21 21.57 5.56
C VAL A 193 9.72 23.00 5.41
N ALA A 194 10.08 23.41 4.20
CA ALA A 194 10.55 24.79 3.93
C ALA A 194 9.48 25.86 4.20
N ALA A 195 8.19 25.49 4.19
CA ALA A 195 7.10 26.40 4.54
C ALA A 195 6.98 26.66 6.05
N GLY A 196 7.65 25.86 6.88
CA GLY A 196 7.84 26.05 8.31
C GLY A 196 6.80 25.33 9.19
N ILE A 197 7.19 25.19 10.44
CA ILE A 197 6.40 24.61 11.53
C ILE A 197 6.09 25.71 12.52
N ALA A 198 4.85 25.78 13.02
CA ALA A 198 4.40 26.88 13.90
C ALA A 198 4.92 26.74 15.35
N ASP A 199 5.73 25.72 15.61
CA ASP A 199 6.29 25.42 16.91
C ASP A 199 7.81 25.61 16.91
N PRO A 200 8.42 26.34 17.90
CA PRO A 200 9.85 26.56 17.99
C PRO A 200 10.67 25.28 18.15
N ASP A 201 10.10 24.24 18.77
CA ASP A 201 10.74 22.93 18.92
C ASP A 201 10.66 22.07 17.66
N GLN A 202 10.10 22.63 16.58
CA GLN A 202 9.96 21.96 15.28
C GLN A 202 9.13 20.67 15.35
N ASP A 203 8.10 20.65 16.20
CA ASP A 203 7.13 19.54 16.32
C ASP A 203 5.73 20.09 16.60
N GLY A 204 4.93 20.29 15.57
CA GLY A 204 3.60 20.88 15.72
C GLY A 204 2.88 21.11 14.40
N PRO A 205 1.85 21.96 14.39
CA PRO A 205 1.13 22.26 13.16
C PRO A 205 2.01 23.00 12.15
N PRO A 206 1.87 22.72 10.86
CA PRO A 206 2.56 23.48 9.81
C PRO A 206 2.08 24.94 9.81
N VAL A 207 2.99 25.89 9.57
CA VAL A 207 2.65 27.33 9.46
C VAL A 207 1.58 27.59 8.40
N LYS A 208 1.68 26.88 7.27
CA LYS A 208 0.66 26.90 6.23
C LYS A 208 -0.01 25.54 6.15
N PRO A 209 -1.35 25.45 6.14
CA PRO A 209 -2.07 24.19 6.08
C PRO A 209 -1.58 23.28 4.94
N ILE A 210 -1.29 22.02 5.26
CA ILE A 210 -0.98 20.99 4.29
C ILE A 210 -2.27 20.24 4.00
N ARG A 211 -2.80 20.42 2.77
CA ARG A 211 -4.09 19.85 2.36
C ARG A 211 -3.91 18.73 1.36
N ILE A 212 -4.59 17.61 1.61
CA ILE A 212 -4.74 16.50 0.67
C ILE A 212 -6.05 16.74 -0.10
N TYR A 213 -5.95 17.00 -1.40
CA TYR A 213 -7.13 17.24 -2.23
C TYR A 213 -7.77 15.92 -2.68
N LYS A 214 -6.93 14.96 -3.08
CA LYS A 214 -7.40 13.67 -3.62
C LYS A 214 -6.37 12.57 -3.43
N VAL A 215 -6.88 11.34 -3.18
CA VAL A 215 -6.07 10.12 -3.11
C VAL A 215 -6.73 9.01 -3.93
N TRP A 216 -5.95 8.25 -4.70
CA TRP A 216 -6.43 7.06 -5.40
C TRP A 216 -5.36 5.99 -5.50
N SER A 217 -5.73 4.75 -5.80
CA SER A 217 -4.81 3.60 -5.89
C SER A 217 -4.92 2.88 -7.24
N ARG A 218 -3.81 2.33 -7.69
CA ARG A 218 -3.70 1.46 -8.88
C ARG A 218 -2.97 0.16 -8.56
#